data_630e3cb90eac766ca5736b4a9e55f4c0
#
_entry.id   630e3cb90eac766ca5736b4a9e55f4c0
#
_cell.length_a   1.000
_cell.length_b   1.000
_cell.length_c   1.000
_cell.angle_alpha   90.00
_cell.angle_beta   90.00
_cell.angle_gamma   90.00
#
_symmetry.space_group_name_H-M   'P 1'
#
loop_
_entity.id
_entity.type
_entity.pdbx_description
1 polymer ?
#
loop_
_entity_poly.entity_id
_entity_poly.type
_entity_poly.pdbx_seq_one_letter_code
_entity_poly.pdbx_strand_id
1 'polypeptide(L)'
;MVPLSDVNRAMKSIDTFEDFVDSPNTKEFRTKYPEVLWLADRLRGRIRSVGVHAAGVVVAKDDLRKYAPVESRADASDLVSGRIPVVAYDMDTVADIGLIKLDALGLKTLSVISDTLASIKKRSGKDINLSELTLDDPDVYKVLSEGYTKGVFQAEATPYTNLLIKMGVDKFEDLAASNALVRPGAMNTVGASYIKRKHGNEAVQFIHPIMKPFTENTYGVIIYQEQVMQACVHLGGMTWSEADKVRKIIGKKKDAKEFDQFKDRFIAGASKHISKKQAETLWHTFEAHAGYSFNRSHAVAYSMLSYYTAWLKFYYPLEFMFSILKNENDKDKRTEYLIEAKRLKLSIKLPHINESDVFFSLKEDSIRFGLGEVKFISDSIANKIIDQRPFASYSEFIDKASKKGSGINSRAISALNAIGGAAFPDNPRSGNEKDSYYEYLGIPTFNLEGIPPRIKSQARPIEEFEDLGSFVMFGMVKSIKRGNGWARIELVDETGSIGLFHTEQTQIETGQMYFILVGDNRIARYVKVSDIDPTGSNSFVDYLYKKQYDLEEDEYVVVDFTPYVTKAGKTMSHIILSNSQKELTRVIAFPTMYKMSLAKMREGMKCKVVLSTLDDGTLMVKEIK
;
A
#
# COMPACT_ATOMS: atom_id res chain seq x y z
N MET A 1 -18.83 -28.11 -4.22
CA MET A 1 -18.14 -26.93 -3.64
C MET A 1 -18.06 -25.84 -4.71
N VAL A 2 -18.40 -24.60 -4.40
CA VAL A 2 -18.34 -23.49 -5.37
C VAL A 2 -16.90 -22.97 -5.41
N PRO A 3 -16.28 -22.83 -6.61
CA PRO A 3 -14.97 -22.22 -6.72
C PRO A 3 -14.97 -20.76 -6.24
N LEU A 4 -13.98 -20.39 -5.46
CA LEU A 4 -13.85 -19.02 -4.91
C LEU A 4 -13.76 -17.95 -6.04
N SER A 5 -13.17 -18.32 -7.18
CA SER A 5 -13.12 -17.49 -8.38
C SER A 5 -14.51 -17.12 -8.93
N ASP A 6 -15.44 -18.08 -8.92
CA ASP A 6 -16.81 -17.84 -9.38
C ASP A 6 -17.55 -16.92 -8.42
N VAL A 7 -17.35 -17.12 -7.09
CA VAL A 7 -17.90 -16.24 -6.07
C VAL A 7 -17.37 -14.82 -6.22
N ASN A 8 -16.04 -14.65 -6.29
CA ASN A 8 -15.42 -13.33 -6.40
C ASN A 8 -15.83 -12.58 -7.67
N ARG A 9 -16.02 -13.31 -8.78
CA ARG A 9 -16.52 -12.73 -10.04
C ARG A 9 -17.96 -12.25 -9.91
N ALA A 10 -18.82 -13.08 -9.30
CA ALA A 10 -20.21 -12.76 -9.10
C ALA A 10 -20.44 -11.60 -8.11
N MET A 11 -19.57 -11.50 -7.08
CA MET A 11 -19.65 -10.45 -6.04
C MET A 11 -18.98 -9.13 -6.45
N LYS A 12 -18.38 -9.03 -7.62
CA LYS A 12 -17.72 -7.80 -8.06
C LYS A 12 -18.75 -6.69 -8.29
N SER A 13 -18.61 -5.59 -7.54
CA SER A 13 -19.53 -4.43 -7.57
C SER A 13 -20.97 -4.76 -7.13
N ILE A 14 -21.11 -5.68 -6.19
CA ILE A 14 -22.38 -6.06 -5.57
C ILE A 14 -22.29 -5.69 -4.09
N ASP A 15 -23.17 -4.80 -3.64
CA ASP A 15 -23.19 -4.32 -2.27
C ASP A 15 -24.30 -5.00 -1.44
N THR A 16 -25.43 -5.33 -2.07
CA THR A 16 -26.56 -5.95 -1.40
C THR A 16 -26.96 -7.28 -2.05
N PHE A 17 -27.75 -8.09 -1.34
CA PHE A 17 -28.29 -9.33 -1.92
C PHE A 17 -29.31 -9.06 -3.02
N GLU A 18 -30.06 -7.97 -2.91
CA GLU A 18 -30.99 -7.49 -3.92
C GLU A 18 -30.22 -7.14 -5.22
N ASP A 19 -29.13 -6.39 -5.13
CA ASP A 19 -28.26 -6.10 -6.27
C ASP A 19 -27.70 -7.41 -6.89
N PHE A 20 -27.40 -8.40 -6.05
CA PHE A 20 -26.92 -9.70 -6.52
C PHE A 20 -28.02 -10.43 -7.31
N VAL A 21 -29.26 -10.40 -6.84
CA VAL A 21 -30.39 -11.05 -7.51
C VAL A 21 -30.73 -10.36 -8.84
N ASP A 22 -30.65 -9.02 -8.89
CA ASP A 22 -31.10 -8.23 -10.02
C ASP A 22 -30.01 -7.99 -11.09
N SER A 23 -28.72 -8.11 -10.69
CA SER A 23 -27.61 -7.83 -11.60
C SER A 23 -27.52 -8.84 -12.76
N PRO A 24 -27.42 -8.37 -14.00
CA PRO A 24 -27.12 -9.22 -15.16
C PRO A 24 -25.79 -9.97 -15.04
N ASN A 25 -24.80 -9.35 -14.34
CA ASN A 25 -23.47 -9.92 -14.18
C ASN A 25 -23.44 -11.17 -13.31
N THR A 26 -24.45 -11.38 -12.47
CA THR A 26 -24.57 -12.55 -11.59
C THR A 26 -25.42 -13.68 -12.19
N LYS A 27 -26.05 -13.46 -13.36
CA LYS A 27 -26.96 -14.42 -13.99
C LYS A 27 -26.31 -15.79 -14.20
N GLU A 28 -25.07 -15.82 -14.70
CA GLU A 28 -24.34 -17.07 -14.90
C GLU A 28 -24.15 -17.83 -13.57
N PHE A 29 -23.75 -17.14 -12.51
CA PHE A 29 -23.58 -17.72 -11.19
C PHE A 29 -24.90 -18.26 -10.63
N ARG A 30 -25.98 -17.48 -10.73
CA ARG A 30 -27.32 -17.85 -10.26
C ARG A 30 -27.86 -19.08 -10.98
N THR A 31 -27.62 -19.19 -12.29
CA THR A 31 -28.04 -20.35 -13.09
C THR A 31 -27.21 -21.59 -12.74
N LYS A 32 -25.92 -21.42 -12.50
CA LYS A 32 -24.99 -22.51 -12.22
C LYS A 32 -25.12 -23.06 -10.80
N TYR A 33 -25.49 -22.21 -9.83
CA TYR A 33 -25.53 -22.56 -8.41
C TYR A 33 -26.84 -22.15 -7.71
N PRO A 34 -28.02 -22.61 -8.17
CA PRO A 34 -29.30 -22.19 -7.61
C PRO A 34 -29.50 -22.58 -6.15
N GLU A 35 -28.98 -23.75 -5.74
CA GLU A 35 -29.05 -24.20 -4.33
C GLU A 35 -28.23 -23.31 -3.39
N VAL A 36 -27.12 -22.78 -3.87
CA VAL A 36 -26.27 -21.85 -3.08
C VAL A 36 -27.02 -20.56 -2.80
N LEU A 37 -27.77 -20.08 -3.77
CA LEU A 37 -28.61 -18.88 -3.61
C LEU A 37 -29.72 -19.10 -2.61
N TRP A 38 -30.42 -20.21 -2.71
CA TRP A 38 -31.48 -20.57 -1.77
C TRP A 38 -30.96 -20.67 -0.33
N LEU A 39 -29.75 -21.26 -0.14
CA LEU A 39 -29.08 -21.30 1.16
C LEU A 39 -28.65 -19.90 1.62
N ALA A 40 -28.07 -19.09 0.73
CA ALA A 40 -27.61 -17.74 1.05
C ALA A 40 -28.77 -16.84 1.52
N ASP A 41 -29.92 -16.91 0.84
CA ASP A 41 -31.11 -16.16 1.23
C ASP A 41 -31.62 -16.58 2.62
N ARG A 42 -31.64 -17.88 2.92
CA ARG A 42 -32.04 -18.39 4.24
C ARG A 42 -31.06 -18.06 5.37
N LEU A 43 -29.77 -17.90 5.03
CA LEU A 43 -28.74 -17.51 5.98
C LEU A 43 -28.65 -16.00 6.17
N ARG A 44 -29.26 -15.23 5.28
CA ARG A 44 -29.30 -13.78 5.36
C ARG A 44 -29.93 -13.30 6.68
N GLY A 45 -29.28 -12.32 7.30
CA GLY A 45 -29.71 -11.80 8.60
C GLY A 45 -29.42 -12.72 9.80
N ARG A 46 -28.80 -13.89 9.58
CA ARG A 46 -28.35 -14.75 10.68
C ARG A 46 -26.96 -14.32 11.14
N ILE A 47 -26.76 -14.33 12.45
CA ILE A 47 -25.45 -14.02 13.05
C ILE A 47 -24.47 -15.12 12.63
N ARG A 48 -23.40 -14.75 11.92
CA ARG A 48 -22.35 -15.66 11.50
C ARG A 48 -21.35 -15.96 12.61
N SER A 49 -20.97 -14.93 13.35
CA SER A 49 -20.00 -15.01 14.44
C SER A 49 -20.19 -13.83 15.39
N VAL A 50 -19.80 -14.04 16.64
CA VAL A 50 -19.74 -12.99 17.65
C VAL A 50 -18.28 -12.82 18.05
N GLY A 51 -17.75 -11.62 17.86
CA GLY A 51 -16.40 -11.25 18.28
C GLY A 51 -16.41 -10.29 19.47
N VAL A 52 -15.31 -10.21 20.19
CA VAL A 52 -15.07 -9.19 21.20
C VAL A 52 -14.40 -8.00 20.55
N HIS A 53 -14.85 -6.79 20.85
CA HIS A 53 -14.17 -5.58 20.39
C HIS A 53 -12.79 -5.47 21.03
N ALA A 54 -11.76 -5.26 20.24
CA ALA A 54 -10.36 -5.35 20.69
C ALA A 54 -9.96 -4.30 21.75
N ALA A 55 -10.69 -3.18 21.84
CA ALA A 55 -10.27 -2.03 22.64
C ALA A 55 -11.44 -1.25 23.28
N GLY A 56 -12.67 -1.72 23.13
CA GLY A 56 -13.85 -1.05 23.68
C GLY A 56 -14.11 -1.47 25.12
N VAL A 57 -14.13 -0.52 26.04
CA VAL A 57 -14.50 -0.73 27.45
C VAL A 57 -15.83 -0.06 27.70
N VAL A 58 -16.80 -0.82 28.20
CA VAL A 58 -18.12 -0.28 28.58
C VAL A 58 -18.09 0.18 30.03
N VAL A 59 -18.52 1.42 30.25
CA VAL A 59 -18.55 2.05 31.58
C VAL A 59 -20.01 2.26 32.02
N ALA A 60 -20.30 1.87 33.26
CA ALA A 60 -21.58 2.08 33.92
C ALA A 60 -21.35 2.75 35.26
N LYS A 61 -22.43 3.37 35.81
CA LYS A 61 -22.43 3.98 37.14
C LYS A 61 -22.30 2.94 38.25
N ASP A 62 -22.89 1.77 38.02
CA ASP A 62 -22.96 0.62 38.94
C ASP A 62 -22.46 -0.64 38.22
N ASP A 63 -22.64 -1.81 38.88
CA ASP A 63 -22.35 -3.12 38.28
C ASP A 63 -23.06 -3.29 36.93
N LEU A 64 -22.29 -3.55 35.89
CA LEU A 64 -22.79 -3.73 34.51
C LEU A 64 -23.92 -4.76 34.39
N ARG A 65 -23.94 -5.78 35.24
CA ARG A 65 -24.97 -6.82 35.27
C ARG A 65 -26.35 -6.30 35.59
N LYS A 66 -26.46 -5.09 36.14
CA LYS A 66 -27.77 -4.39 36.36
C LYS A 66 -28.35 -3.84 35.06
N TYR A 67 -27.52 -3.63 34.04
CA TYR A 67 -27.88 -2.96 32.79
C TYR A 67 -27.86 -3.90 31.59
N ALA A 68 -26.93 -4.86 31.56
CA ALA A 68 -26.70 -5.74 30.42
C ALA A 68 -26.24 -7.13 30.86
N PRO A 69 -26.55 -8.19 30.10
CA PRO A 69 -25.93 -9.50 30.28
C PRO A 69 -24.41 -9.41 30.11
N VAL A 70 -23.68 -10.10 30.96
CA VAL A 70 -22.19 -10.15 30.88
C VAL A 70 -21.77 -11.59 30.72
N GLU A 71 -21.00 -11.85 29.70
CA GLU A 71 -20.37 -13.14 29.39
C GLU A 71 -18.90 -13.13 29.85
N SER A 72 -18.38 -14.32 30.13
CA SER A 72 -16.95 -14.51 30.41
C SER A 72 -16.27 -15.07 29.18
N ARG A 73 -15.36 -14.31 28.57
CA ARG A 73 -14.61 -14.71 27.36
C ARG A 73 -13.15 -14.99 27.70
N ALA A 74 -12.56 -15.96 26.99
CA ALA A 74 -11.13 -16.22 27.13
C ALA A 74 -10.29 -15.06 26.55
N ASP A 75 -9.31 -14.60 27.29
CA ASP A 75 -8.35 -13.58 26.85
C ASP A 75 -6.98 -13.86 27.46
N ALA A 76 -5.97 -14.02 26.60
CA ALA A 76 -4.60 -14.29 27.01
C ALA A 76 -3.92 -13.09 27.70
N SER A 77 -4.49 -11.88 27.60
CA SER A 77 -3.99 -10.69 28.27
C SER A 77 -4.30 -10.63 29.77
N ASP A 78 -5.34 -11.36 30.23
CA ASP A 78 -5.61 -11.53 31.65
C ASP A 78 -4.72 -12.63 32.24
N LEU A 79 -3.63 -12.19 32.85
CA LEU A 79 -2.61 -13.07 33.47
C LEU A 79 -3.12 -13.84 34.71
N VAL A 80 -4.25 -13.42 35.29
CA VAL A 80 -4.77 -14.01 36.52
C VAL A 80 -5.80 -15.11 36.23
N SER A 81 -6.83 -14.79 35.44
CA SER A 81 -7.93 -15.71 35.16
C SER A 81 -7.92 -16.26 33.72
N GLY A 82 -7.20 -15.63 32.80
CA GLY A 82 -7.26 -15.90 31.38
C GLY A 82 -8.64 -15.62 30.76
N ARG A 83 -9.51 -14.87 31.46
CA ARG A 83 -10.88 -14.57 31.05
C ARG A 83 -11.25 -13.13 31.42
N ILE A 84 -11.96 -12.45 30.53
CA ILE A 84 -12.47 -11.11 30.75
C ILE A 84 -14.01 -11.08 30.74
N PRO A 85 -14.65 -10.19 31.53
CA PRO A 85 -16.08 -9.94 31.41
C PRO A 85 -16.36 -9.12 30.13
N VAL A 86 -17.33 -9.55 29.33
CA VAL A 86 -17.72 -8.90 28.09
C VAL A 86 -19.23 -8.69 28.09
N VAL A 87 -19.69 -7.46 27.79
CA VAL A 87 -21.12 -7.18 27.60
C VAL A 87 -21.61 -7.94 26.36
N ALA A 88 -22.70 -8.69 26.52
CA ALA A 88 -23.28 -9.53 25.48
C ALA A 88 -24.17 -8.79 24.46
N TYR A 89 -24.26 -7.48 24.57
CA TYR A 89 -24.95 -6.63 23.60
C TYR A 89 -23.98 -6.04 22.58
N ASP A 90 -24.50 -5.77 21.38
CA ASP A 90 -23.79 -5.02 20.36
C ASP A 90 -23.65 -3.54 20.73
N MET A 91 -22.85 -2.81 19.98
CA MET A 91 -22.49 -1.41 20.24
C MET A 91 -23.71 -0.49 20.20
N ASP A 92 -24.65 -0.72 19.29
CA ASP A 92 -25.83 0.14 19.14
C ASP A 92 -26.77 -0.06 20.33
N THR A 93 -27.02 -1.29 20.74
CA THR A 93 -27.80 -1.63 21.93
C THR A 93 -27.17 -1.07 23.21
N VAL A 94 -25.82 -1.14 23.34
CA VAL A 94 -25.11 -0.54 24.48
C VAL A 94 -25.35 0.97 24.56
N ALA A 95 -25.33 1.66 23.42
CA ALA A 95 -25.60 3.10 23.35
C ALA A 95 -27.07 3.41 23.64
N ASP A 96 -28.00 2.62 23.13
CA ASP A 96 -29.46 2.81 23.31
C ASP A 96 -29.92 2.68 24.79
N ILE A 97 -29.27 1.80 25.56
CA ILE A 97 -29.53 1.66 26.99
C ILE A 97 -28.77 2.68 27.85
N GLY A 98 -28.06 3.63 27.23
CA GLY A 98 -27.42 4.76 27.91
C GLY A 98 -26.06 4.43 28.55
N LEU A 99 -25.43 3.31 28.21
CA LEU A 99 -24.07 3.00 28.63
C LEU A 99 -23.04 3.72 27.74
N ILE A 100 -21.87 4.01 28.29
CA ILE A 100 -20.80 4.69 27.60
C ILE A 100 -19.73 3.66 27.20
N LYS A 101 -19.40 3.63 25.92
CA LYS A 101 -18.26 2.86 25.42
C LYS A 101 -17.05 3.78 25.25
N LEU A 102 -15.95 3.46 25.90
CA LEU A 102 -14.65 4.11 25.74
C LEU A 102 -13.75 3.22 24.91
N ASP A 103 -13.20 3.76 23.85
CA ASP A 103 -12.25 3.05 22.99
C ASP A 103 -10.82 3.46 23.33
N ALA A 104 -10.04 2.51 23.84
CA ALA A 104 -8.64 2.69 24.19
C ALA A 104 -7.76 1.85 23.25
N LEU A 105 -7.73 2.22 21.96
CA LEU A 105 -7.00 1.48 20.94
C LEU A 105 -5.49 1.76 21.03
N GLY A 106 -4.70 0.72 21.27
CA GLY A 106 -3.25 0.80 21.23
C GLY A 106 -2.75 1.06 19.80
N LEU A 107 -1.85 2.02 19.63
CA LEU A 107 -1.20 2.33 18.37
C LEU A 107 0.28 1.92 18.43
N LYS A 108 0.68 0.95 17.60
CA LYS A 108 2.09 0.51 17.47
C LYS A 108 3.03 1.70 17.20
N THR A 109 2.57 2.69 16.44
CA THR A 109 3.34 3.89 16.12
C THR A 109 3.77 4.68 17.36
N LEU A 110 2.95 4.69 18.43
CA LEU A 110 3.34 5.36 19.68
C LEU A 110 4.51 4.65 20.35
N SER A 111 4.57 3.31 20.28
CA SER A 111 5.73 2.55 20.74
C SER A 111 6.97 2.85 19.90
N VAL A 112 6.82 2.96 18.58
CA VAL A 112 7.92 3.37 17.68
C VAL A 112 8.43 4.76 18.04
N ILE A 113 7.55 5.74 18.25
CA ILE A 113 7.93 7.10 18.65
C ILE A 113 8.66 7.07 19.99
N SER A 114 8.11 6.37 20.99
CA SER A 114 8.72 6.26 22.32
C SER A 114 10.11 5.63 22.28
N ASP A 115 10.26 4.52 21.56
CA ASP A 115 11.56 3.85 21.37
C ASP A 115 12.57 4.72 20.61
N THR A 116 12.08 5.49 19.62
CA THR A 116 12.93 6.44 18.87
C THR A 116 13.45 7.53 19.78
N LEU A 117 12.58 8.18 20.54
CA LEU A 117 12.97 9.23 21.50
C LEU A 117 13.93 8.71 22.57
N ALA A 118 13.68 7.52 23.10
CA ALA A 118 14.57 6.88 24.06
C ALA A 118 15.95 6.57 23.45
N SER A 119 15.99 6.13 22.20
CA SER A 119 17.23 5.86 21.46
C SER A 119 18.02 7.15 21.21
N ILE A 120 17.35 8.23 20.80
CA ILE A 120 17.96 9.55 20.61
C ILE A 120 18.56 10.06 21.93
N LYS A 121 17.78 10.01 23.01
CA LYS A 121 18.25 10.42 24.34
C LYS A 121 19.47 9.63 24.80
N LYS A 122 19.45 8.30 24.62
CA LYS A 122 20.58 7.42 24.97
C LYS A 122 21.84 7.72 24.17
N ARG A 123 21.71 8.04 22.86
CA ARG A 123 22.85 8.22 21.95
C ARG A 123 23.41 9.63 21.94
N SER A 124 22.54 10.65 22.00
CA SER A 124 22.93 12.06 21.85
C SER A 124 22.74 12.91 23.11
N GLY A 125 22.12 12.36 24.17
CA GLY A 125 21.74 13.10 25.36
C GLY A 125 20.57 14.08 25.16
N LYS A 126 20.04 14.23 23.93
CA LYS A 126 18.95 15.15 23.62
C LYS A 126 17.60 14.60 24.11
N ASP A 127 16.87 15.40 24.85
CA ASP A 127 15.49 15.13 25.26
C ASP A 127 14.55 15.94 24.37
N ILE A 128 13.79 15.26 23.49
CA ILE A 128 12.95 15.89 22.47
C ILE A 128 11.51 15.83 22.92
N ASN A 129 10.86 17.00 22.97
CA ASN A 129 9.43 17.13 23.19
C ASN A 129 8.73 17.42 21.85
N LEU A 130 8.08 16.42 21.27
CA LEU A 130 7.41 16.56 19.98
C LEU A 130 6.26 17.58 20.01
N SER A 131 5.67 17.86 21.17
CA SER A 131 4.59 18.85 21.31
C SER A 131 5.04 20.31 21.14
N GLU A 132 6.34 20.55 21.20
CA GLU A 132 6.95 21.88 21.00
C GLU A 132 7.40 22.11 19.56
N LEU A 133 7.28 21.11 18.69
CA LEU A 133 7.62 21.26 17.28
C LEU A 133 6.64 22.20 16.59
N THR A 134 7.18 23.11 15.80
CA THR A 134 6.39 23.86 14.83
C THR A 134 5.97 22.92 13.70
N LEU A 135 4.75 23.10 13.16
CA LEU A 135 4.22 22.22 12.11
C LEU A 135 4.43 22.80 10.71
N ASP A 136 5.50 23.56 10.52
CA ASP A 136 5.81 24.34 9.31
C ASP A 136 7.18 24.05 8.69
N ASP A 137 7.85 22.99 9.15
CA ASP A 137 9.18 22.62 8.67
C ASP A 137 9.10 22.07 7.23
N PRO A 138 9.69 22.76 6.22
CA PRO A 138 9.61 22.36 4.82
C PRO A 138 10.32 21.04 4.51
N ASP A 139 11.36 20.69 5.25
CA ASP A 139 12.11 19.46 5.03
C ASP A 139 11.27 18.23 5.42
N VAL A 140 10.41 18.38 6.41
CA VAL A 140 9.45 17.32 6.80
C VAL A 140 8.42 17.08 5.70
N TYR A 141 7.89 18.14 5.08
CA TYR A 141 6.95 18.02 3.97
C TYR A 141 7.62 17.43 2.72
N LYS A 142 8.90 17.69 2.52
CA LYS A 142 9.68 17.10 1.44
C LYS A 142 9.76 15.58 1.55
N VAL A 143 9.94 15.03 2.75
CA VAL A 143 9.86 13.57 3.00
C VAL A 143 8.55 12.98 2.48
N LEU A 144 7.43 13.70 2.71
CA LEU A 144 6.10 13.25 2.31
C LEU A 144 5.86 13.42 0.80
N SER A 145 6.24 14.57 0.23
CA SER A 145 6.02 14.89 -1.18
C SER A 145 6.96 14.15 -2.14
N GLU A 146 8.11 13.68 -1.68
CA GLU A 146 9.04 12.84 -2.43
C GLU A 146 8.77 11.33 -2.23
N GLY A 147 7.73 10.95 -1.46
CA GLY A 147 7.30 9.58 -1.30
C GLY A 147 8.15 8.73 -0.34
N TYR A 148 8.94 9.34 0.54
CA TYR A 148 9.64 8.61 1.62
C TYR A 148 8.68 8.29 2.79
N THR A 149 7.56 7.66 2.48
CA THR A 149 6.45 7.49 3.43
C THR A 149 6.48 6.20 4.23
N LYS A 150 7.37 5.25 3.93
CA LYS A 150 7.49 4.01 4.71
C LYS A 150 7.90 4.32 6.16
N GLY A 151 7.15 3.78 7.10
CA GLY A 151 7.26 4.08 8.53
C GLY A 151 6.53 5.34 8.98
N VAL A 152 6.11 6.22 8.08
CA VAL A 152 5.31 7.41 8.42
C VAL A 152 3.88 6.99 8.72
N PHE A 153 3.38 7.40 9.88
CA PHE A 153 2.06 7.01 10.36
C PHE A 153 0.95 7.24 9.32
N GLN A 154 0.18 6.20 9.05
CA GLN A 154 -0.89 6.12 8.05
C GLN A 154 -0.50 6.40 6.58
N ALA A 155 0.72 6.84 6.28
CA ALA A 155 1.12 7.27 4.94
C ALA A 155 1.76 6.15 4.08
N GLU A 156 1.91 4.93 4.61
CA GLU A 156 2.68 3.85 4.00
C GLU A 156 2.02 3.17 2.79
N ALA A 157 0.69 3.26 2.68
CA ALA A 157 -0.05 2.62 1.60
C ALA A 157 0.19 3.35 0.26
N THR A 158 0.51 2.61 -0.79
CA THR A 158 0.81 3.16 -2.12
C THR A 158 -0.21 4.19 -2.62
N PRO A 159 -1.54 3.98 -2.49
CA PRO A 159 -2.51 5.01 -2.90
C PRO A 159 -2.36 6.33 -2.13
N TYR A 160 -1.99 6.25 -0.85
CA TYR A 160 -1.79 7.45 -0.04
C TYR A 160 -0.46 8.13 -0.36
N THR A 161 0.62 7.38 -0.49
CA THR A 161 1.92 7.91 -0.96
C THR A 161 1.74 8.66 -2.27
N ASN A 162 1.08 8.06 -3.26
CA ASN A 162 0.81 8.68 -4.55
C ASN A 162 -0.03 9.96 -4.43
N LEU A 163 -0.99 9.99 -3.50
CA LEU A 163 -1.77 11.20 -3.23
C LEU A 163 -0.88 12.32 -2.68
N LEU A 164 -0.02 12.02 -1.71
CA LEU A 164 0.90 13.01 -1.10
C LEU A 164 1.86 13.60 -2.15
N ILE A 165 2.41 12.75 -3.02
CA ILE A 165 3.27 13.16 -4.14
C ILE A 165 2.49 14.06 -5.11
N LYS A 166 1.33 13.61 -5.61
CA LYS A 166 0.50 14.38 -6.55
C LYS A 166 0.00 15.69 -5.97
N MET A 167 -0.27 15.72 -4.69
CA MET A 167 -0.70 16.92 -3.97
C MET A 167 0.46 17.91 -3.76
N GLY A 168 1.71 17.43 -3.73
CA GLY A 168 2.88 18.24 -3.38
C GLY A 168 2.68 18.89 -2.01
N VAL A 169 2.46 18.06 -0.98
CA VAL A 169 2.18 18.53 0.39
C VAL A 169 3.32 19.40 0.88
N ASP A 170 3.02 20.65 1.28
CA ASP A 170 3.99 21.65 1.72
C ASP A 170 3.59 22.38 3.01
N LYS A 171 2.42 22.06 3.57
CA LYS A 171 1.90 22.62 4.82
C LYS A 171 1.00 21.63 5.56
N PHE A 172 0.78 21.90 6.85
CA PHE A 172 0.03 21.01 7.73
C PHE A 172 -1.43 20.83 7.30
N GLU A 173 -2.08 21.89 6.79
CA GLU A 173 -3.46 21.82 6.30
C GLU A 173 -3.61 20.84 5.13
N ASP A 174 -2.61 20.77 4.24
CA ASP A 174 -2.62 19.81 3.13
C ASP A 174 -2.46 18.37 3.64
N LEU A 175 -1.58 18.17 4.63
CA LEU A 175 -1.43 16.86 5.28
C LEU A 175 -2.72 16.44 5.96
N ALA A 176 -3.40 17.36 6.66
CA ALA A 176 -4.71 17.09 7.26
C ALA A 176 -5.79 16.80 6.21
N ALA A 177 -5.80 17.57 5.11
CA ALA A 177 -6.73 17.34 4.00
C ALA A 177 -6.49 16.00 3.31
N SER A 178 -5.22 15.56 3.15
CA SER A 178 -4.88 14.31 2.51
C SER A 178 -5.48 13.09 3.22
N ASN A 179 -5.57 13.12 4.56
CA ASN A 179 -6.24 12.07 5.36
C ASN A 179 -7.73 11.91 5.02
N ALA A 180 -8.39 13.01 4.68
CA ALA A 180 -9.79 12.97 4.26
C ALA A 180 -9.92 12.55 2.78
N LEU A 181 -9.01 13.03 1.92
CA LEU A 181 -9.06 12.86 0.47
C LEU A 181 -8.59 11.48 -0.01
N VAL A 182 -7.80 10.75 0.75
CA VAL A 182 -7.30 9.42 0.36
C VAL A 182 -8.42 8.37 0.19
N ARG A 183 -9.60 8.63 0.73
CA ARG A 183 -10.76 7.74 0.59
C ARG A 183 -11.30 7.78 -0.84
N PRO A 184 -11.63 6.62 -1.47
CA PRO A 184 -12.07 6.57 -2.86
C PRO A 184 -13.23 7.50 -3.19
N GLY A 185 -14.21 7.62 -2.29
CA GLY A 185 -15.36 8.53 -2.46
C GLY A 185 -14.96 10.00 -2.55
N ALA A 186 -14.11 10.48 -1.64
CA ALA A 186 -13.61 11.85 -1.62
C ALA A 186 -12.67 12.14 -2.82
N MET A 187 -11.78 11.21 -3.12
CA MET A 187 -10.83 11.36 -4.22
C MET A 187 -11.53 11.49 -5.57
N ASN A 188 -12.54 10.67 -5.82
CA ASN A 188 -13.28 10.66 -7.08
C ASN A 188 -14.21 11.85 -7.25
N THR A 189 -14.60 12.53 -6.17
CA THR A 189 -15.56 13.65 -6.22
C THR A 189 -14.87 15.01 -6.15
N VAL A 190 -14.03 15.24 -5.16
CA VAL A 190 -13.45 16.56 -4.86
C VAL A 190 -11.91 16.60 -4.89
N GLY A 191 -11.25 15.44 -4.83
CA GLY A 191 -9.79 15.37 -4.74
C GLY A 191 -9.08 15.98 -5.94
N ALA A 192 -9.59 15.77 -7.15
CA ALA A 192 -9.01 16.33 -8.37
C ALA A 192 -9.05 17.87 -8.38
N SER A 193 -10.18 18.47 -8.00
CA SER A 193 -10.30 19.94 -7.89
C SER A 193 -9.41 20.50 -6.78
N TYR A 194 -9.32 19.82 -5.63
CA TYR A 194 -8.39 20.23 -4.57
C TYR A 194 -6.96 20.34 -5.09
N ILE A 195 -6.45 19.29 -5.75
CA ILE A 195 -5.09 19.25 -6.29
C ILE A 195 -4.89 20.32 -7.36
N LYS A 196 -5.81 20.46 -8.32
CA LYS A 196 -5.73 21.45 -9.38
C LYS A 196 -5.70 22.89 -8.83
N ARG A 197 -6.55 23.19 -7.83
CA ARG A 197 -6.61 24.52 -7.20
C ARG A 197 -5.36 24.83 -6.37
N LYS A 198 -4.84 23.84 -5.64
CA LYS A 198 -3.56 23.97 -4.93
C LYS A 198 -2.42 24.35 -5.89
N HIS A 199 -2.34 23.71 -7.05
CA HIS A 199 -1.30 23.98 -8.06
C HIS A 199 -1.61 25.18 -8.97
N GLY A 200 -2.72 25.91 -8.76
CA GLY A 200 -3.11 27.03 -9.60
C GLY A 200 -3.66 26.67 -10.99
N ASN A 201 -3.86 25.36 -11.26
CA ASN A 201 -4.40 24.85 -12.52
C ASN A 201 -5.93 24.97 -12.62
N GLU A 202 -6.60 25.34 -11.54
CA GLU A 202 -8.01 25.68 -11.42
C GLU A 202 -8.15 26.87 -10.46
N ALA A 203 -8.95 27.85 -10.85
CA ALA A 203 -9.19 29.04 -10.01
C ALA A 203 -9.92 28.64 -8.71
N VAL A 204 -9.43 29.12 -7.57
CA VAL A 204 -10.14 28.97 -6.29
C VAL A 204 -11.43 29.76 -6.32
N GLN A 205 -12.55 29.07 -6.20
CA GLN A 205 -13.88 29.69 -6.21
C GLN A 205 -14.60 29.43 -4.88
N PHE A 206 -15.17 30.50 -4.34
CA PHE A 206 -16.08 30.43 -3.19
C PHE A 206 -17.50 30.71 -3.69
N ILE A 207 -18.44 29.82 -3.36
CA ILE A 207 -19.85 29.96 -3.77
C ILE A 207 -20.41 31.30 -3.24
N HIS A 208 -19.97 31.69 -2.03
CA HIS A 208 -20.28 33.00 -1.44
C HIS A 208 -19.13 33.42 -0.51
N PRO A 209 -18.81 34.74 -0.38
CA PRO A 209 -17.77 35.21 0.54
C PRO A 209 -17.89 34.71 1.98
N ILE A 210 -19.12 34.48 2.47
CA ILE A 210 -19.38 33.89 3.79
C ILE A 210 -18.68 32.55 3.99
N MET A 211 -18.48 31.78 2.92
CA MET A 211 -17.84 30.45 2.98
C MET A 211 -16.31 30.52 3.02
N LYS A 212 -15.72 31.63 2.61
CA LYS A 212 -14.26 31.79 2.55
C LYS A 212 -13.57 31.46 3.88
N PRO A 213 -14.01 31.98 5.06
CA PRO A 213 -13.29 31.77 6.32
C PRO A 213 -13.10 30.30 6.71
N PHE A 214 -13.98 29.40 6.28
CA PHE A 214 -13.92 27.98 6.64
C PHE A 214 -13.62 27.04 5.47
N THR A 215 -13.46 27.56 4.25
CA THR A 215 -13.09 26.75 3.08
C THR A 215 -11.79 27.23 2.41
N GLU A 216 -11.18 28.34 2.84
CA GLU A 216 -9.96 28.90 2.26
C GLU A 216 -8.79 27.91 2.38
N ASN A 217 -8.60 27.30 3.54
CA ASN A 217 -7.55 26.29 3.79
C ASN A 217 -7.76 24.99 3.01
N THR A 218 -8.91 24.82 2.38
CA THR A 218 -9.23 23.69 1.50
C THR A 218 -9.51 24.15 0.07
N TYR A 219 -8.99 25.32 -0.32
CA TYR A 219 -9.11 25.90 -1.66
C TYR A 219 -10.56 26.01 -2.17
N GLY A 220 -11.50 26.32 -1.27
CA GLY A 220 -12.93 26.43 -1.57
C GLY A 220 -13.65 25.09 -1.72
N VAL A 221 -12.99 23.99 -1.44
CA VAL A 221 -13.56 22.62 -1.50
C VAL A 221 -14.08 22.22 -0.11
N ILE A 222 -15.25 21.58 -0.06
CA ILE A 222 -15.80 21.01 1.18
C ILE A 222 -15.32 19.56 1.31
N ILE A 223 -14.53 19.29 2.37
CA ILE A 223 -13.98 17.97 2.67
C ILE A 223 -14.30 17.51 4.11
N TYR A 224 -14.61 18.44 5.02
CA TYR A 224 -14.85 18.17 6.42
C TYR A 224 -16.33 18.32 6.81
N GLN A 225 -16.78 17.52 7.76
CA GLN A 225 -18.13 17.62 8.35
C GLN A 225 -18.38 19.00 8.94
N GLU A 226 -17.38 19.58 9.58
CA GLU A 226 -17.44 20.91 10.20
C GLU A 226 -17.69 22.01 9.16
N GLN A 227 -17.18 21.87 7.94
CA GLN A 227 -17.44 22.83 6.86
C GLN A 227 -18.90 22.78 6.40
N VAL A 228 -19.52 21.58 6.37
CA VAL A 228 -20.95 21.44 6.10
C VAL A 228 -21.77 22.11 7.20
N MET A 229 -21.42 21.86 8.49
CA MET A 229 -22.11 22.50 9.62
C MET A 229 -22.00 24.03 9.56
N GLN A 230 -20.79 24.55 9.28
CA GLN A 230 -20.56 25.99 9.14
C GLN A 230 -21.36 26.60 7.97
N ALA A 231 -21.46 25.90 6.85
CA ALA A 231 -22.30 26.33 5.74
C ALA A 231 -23.80 26.33 6.13
N CYS A 232 -24.28 25.32 6.84
CA CYS A 232 -25.64 25.31 7.35
C CYS A 232 -25.94 26.49 8.28
N VAL A 233 -25.00 26.84 9.17
CA VAL A 233 -25.17 27.94 10.12
C VAL A 233 -25.02 29.30 9.43
N HIS A 234 -23.90 29.55 8.76
CA HIS A 234 -23.57 30.90 8.27
C HIS A 234 -24.27 31.26 6.97
N LEU A 235 -24.49 30.31 6.08
CA LEU A 235 -25.18 30.55 4.80
C LEU A 235 -26.66 30.19 4.90
N GLY A 236 -27.00 29.02 5.52
CA GLY A 236 -28.36 28.52 5.67
C GLY A 236 -29.15 29.17 6.81
N GLY A 237 -28.50 29.93 7.70
CA GLY A 237 -29.14 30.59 8.88
C GLY A 237 -29.70 29.58 9.88
N MET A 238 -29.13 28.36 9.93
CA MET A 238 -29.50 27.32 10.88
C MET A 238 -28.81 27.54 12.24
N THR A 239 -29.39 26.96 13.28
CA THR A 239 -28.70 26.84 14.57
C THR A 239 -27.64 25.74 14.52
N TRP A 240 -26.65 25.78 15.42
CA TRP A 240 -25.63 24.73 15.55
C TRP A 240 -26.25 23.36 15.86
N SER A 241 -27.37 23.34 16.63
CA SER A 241 -28.10 22.10 16.92
C SER A 241 -28.75 21.49 15.67
N GLU A 242 -29.33 22.32 14.79
CA GLU A 242 -29.86 21.87 13.50
C GLU A 242 -28.73 21.39 12.58
N ALA A 243 -27.65 22.12 12.51
CA ALA A 243 -26.47 21.74 11.70
C ALA A 243 -25.85 20.41 12.16
N ASP A 244 -25.80 20.12 13.47
CA ASP A 244 -25.34 18.84 13.99
C ASP A 244 -26.32 17.70 13.66
N LYS A 245 -27.63 17.95 13.66
CA LYS A 245 -28.59 16.96 13.15
C LYS A 245 -28.38 16.65 11.67
N VAL A 246 -28.19 17.68 10.83
CA VAL A 246 -27.87 17.50 9.42
C VAL A 246 -26.63 16.63 9.28
N ARG A 247 -25.55 16.91 10.01
CA ARG A 247 -24.32 16.11 10.00
C ARG A 247 -24.59 14.64 10.37
N LYS A 248 -25.41 14.39 11.39
CA LYS A 248 -25.75 13.03 11.85
C LYS A 248 -26.60 12.26 10.83
N ILE A 249 -27.57 12.92 10.20
CA ILE A 249 -28.44 12.31 9.18
C ILE A 249 -27.63 12.00 7.92
N ILE A 250 -26.81 12.95 7.47
CA ILE A 250 -25.85 12.78 6.39
C ILE A 250 -24.98 11.52 6.61
N GLY A 251 -24.45 11.33 7.83
CA GLY A 251 -23.59 10.18 8.16
C GLY A 251 -24.30 8.81 8.24
N LYS A 252 -25.59 8.78 8.52
CA LYS A 252 -26.32 7.51 8.81
C LYS A 252 -27.24 7.01 7.69
N LYS A 253 -27.48 7.80 6.63
CA LYS A 253 -28.47 7.50 5.55
C LYS A 253 -29.86 7.08 6.07
N LYS A 254 -30.22 7.50 7.28
CA LYS A 254 -31.48 7.18 7.95
C LYS A 254 -32.39 8.40 7.85
N ASP A 255 -33.70 8.16 7.55
CA ASP A 255 -34.80 9.14 7.48
C ASP A 255 -34.73 10.20 6.36
N ALA A 256 -35.15 9.80 5.15
CA ALA A 256 -35.30 10.71 4.02
C ALA A 256 -36.26 11.90 4.32
N LYS A 257 -37.32 11.69 5.13
CA LYS A 257 -38.28 12.75 5.45
C LYS A 257 -37.74 13.85 6.38
N GLU A 258 -36.95 13.48 7.38
CA GLU A 258 -36.30 14.45 8.27
C GLU A 258 -35.22 15.23 7.50
N PHE A 259 -34.51 14.56 6.59
CA PHE A 259 -33.51 15.16 5.71
C PHE A 259 -34.12 16.22 4.78
N ASP A 260 -35.28 15.95 4.19
CA ASP A 260 -35.99 16.89 3.31
C ASP A 260 -36.40 18.16 4.02
N GLN A 261 -36.83 18.08 5.31
CA GLN A 261 -37.13 19.28 6.10
C GLN A 261 -35.92 20.19 6.31
N PHE A 262 -34.74 19.62 6.56
CA PHE A 262 -33.50 20.38 6.67
C PHE A 262 -33.05 20.96 5.34
N LYS A 263 -33.31 20.28 4.23
CA LYS A 263 -33.05 20.77 2.88
C LYS A 263 -33.84 22.05 2.61
N ASP A 264 -35.13 22.01 2.82
CA ASP A 264 -36.00 23.19 2.59
C ASP A 264 -35.59 24.36 3.51
N ARG A 265 -35.27 24.07 4.77
CA ARG A 265 -34.79 25.04 5.72
C ARG A 265 -33.46 25.69 5.30
N PHE A 266 -32.52 24.89 4.82
CA PHE A 266 -31.26 25.37 4.29
C PHE A 266 -31.45 26.23 3.04
N ILE A 267 -32.21 25.73 2.07
CA ILE A 267 -32.46 26.46 0.81
C ILE A 267 -33.13 27.81 1.08
N ALA A 268 -34.13 27.85 1.96
CA ALA A 268 -34.79 29.09 2.33
C ALA A 268 -33.83 30.12 2.97
N GLY A 269 -32.94 29.66 3.83
CA GLY A 269 -31.91 30.52 4.44
C GLY A 269 -30.85 31.00 3.46
N ALA A 270 -30.27 30.06 2.73
CA ALA A 270 -29.20 30.31 1.77
C ALA A 270 -29.64 31.19 0.60
N SER A 271 -30.90 31.09 0.18
CA SER A 271 -31.47 31.92 -0.91
C SER A 271 -31.52 33.40 -0.61
N LYS A 272 -31.24 33.82 0.62
CA LYS A 272 -31.04 35.22 0.98
C LYS A 272 -29.67 35.77 0.53
N HIS A 273 -28.74 34.90 0.24
CA HIS A 273 -27.36 35.21 -0.09
C HIS A 273 -26.94 34.76 -1.49
N ILE A 274 -27.48 33.64 -1.96
CA ILE A 274 -27.19 33.02 -3.26
C ILE A 274 -28.49 32.69 -4.00
N SER A 275 -28.43 32.42 -5.30
CA SER A 275 -29.61 31.98 -6.04
C SER A 275 -30.14 30.62 -5.51
N LYS A 276 -31.45 30.41 -5.61
CA LYS A 276 -32.08 29.14 -5.21
C LYS A 276 -31.40 27.94 -5.87
N LYS A 277 -31.08 28.03 -7.15
CA LYS A 277 -30.36 26.98 -7.90
C LYS A 277 -28.99 26.68 -7.29
N GLN A 278 -28.23 27.71 -6.89
CA GLN A 278 -26.94 27.51 -6.21
C GLN A 278 -27.12 26.87 -4.83
N ALA A 279 -28.16 27.26 -4.07
CA ALA A 279 -28.46 26.63 -2.79
C ALA A 279 -28.82 25.15 -2.93
N GLU A 280 -29.64 24.80 -3.92
CA GLU A 280 -29.97 23.41 -4.26
C GLU A 280 -28.73 22.62 -4.68
N THR A 281 -27.87 23.17 -5.54
CA THR A 281 -26.63 22.53 -5.95
C THR A 281 -25.70 22.29 -4.75
N LEU A 282 -25.58 23.26 -3.86
CA LEU A 282 -24.75 23.14 -2.66
C LEU A 282 -25.30 22.04 -1.72
N TRP A 283 -26.63 21.97 -1.55
CA TRP A 283 -27.25 20.91 -0.79
C TRP A 283 -26.98 19.52 -1.38
N HIS A 284 -27.09 19.37 -2.71
CA HIS A 284 -26.69 18.12 -3.38
C HIS A 284 -25.21 17.78 -3.18
N THR A 285 -24.35 18.78 -3.08
CA THR A 285 -22.96 18.56 -2.68
C THR A 285 -22.86 17.98 -1.26
N PHE A 286 -23.68 18.44 -0.32
CA PHE A 286 -23.73 17.88 1.04
C PHE A 286 -24.26 16.43 1.03
N GLU A 287 -25.28 16.13 0.23
CA GLU A 287 -25.80 14.77 0.05
C GLU A 287 -24.71 13.83 -0.49
N ALA A 288 -23.98 14.24 -1.52
CA ALA A 288 -22.86 13.47 -2.06
C ALA A 288 -21.72 13.34 -1.04
N HIS A 289 -21.45 14.40 -0.27
CA HIS A 289 -20.44 14.43 0.79
C HIS A 289 -20.75 13.44 1.94
N ALA A 290 -22.01 13.05 2.11
CA ALA A 290 -22.46 12.07 3.10
C ALA A 290 -21.70 10.73 3.03
N GLY A 291 -21.31 10.33 1.82
CA GLY A 291 -20.58 9.07 1.60
C GLY A 291 -19.10 9.10 1.99
N TYR A 292 -18.51 10.30 2.15
CA TYR A 292 -17.07 10.45 2.35
C TYR A 292 -16.65 11.54 3.34
N SER A 293 -17.60 12.19 4.02
CA SER A 293 -17.32 13.27 4.97
C SER A 293 -16.39 12.84 6.11
N PHE A 294 -15.43 13.68 6.45
CA PHE A 294 -14.41 13.41 7.45
C PHE A 294 -14.47 14.38 8.61
N ASN A 295 -14.23 13.90 9.83
CA ASN A 295 -14.12 14.76 11.00
C ASN A 295 -12.76 15.48 10.97
N ARG A 296 -12.77 16.82 11.04
CA ARG A 296 -11.54 17.63 10.97
C ARG A 296 -10.63 17.41 12.18
N SER A 297 -11.21 17.29 13.38
CA SER A 297 -10.43 17.08 14.60
C SER A 297 -9.66 15.77 14.54
N HIS A 298 -10.28 14.72 13.99
CA HIS A 298 -9.62 13.44 13.76
C HIS A 298 -8.50 13.59 12.71
N ALA A 299 -8.77 14.26 11.59
CA ALA A 299 -7.76 14.51 10.55
C ALA A 299 -6.53 15.23 11.12
N VAL A 300 -6.75 16.29 11.90
CA VAL A 300 -5.67 17.06 12.55
C VAL A 300 -4.88 16.20 13.52
N ALA A 301 -5.53 15.49 14.43
CA ALA A 301 -4.84 14.67 15.44
C ALA A 301 -3.99 13.56 14.81
N TYR A 302 -4.48 12.91 13.77
CA TYR A 302 -3.75 11.86 13.05
C TYR A 302 -2.62 12.45 12.20
N SER A 303 -2.83 13.60 11.58
CA SER A 303 -1.78 14.29 10.83
C SER A 303 -0.64 14.80 11.71
N MET A 304 -0.90 15.11 12.98
CA MET A 304 0.18 15.38 13.95
C MET A 304 1.10 14.17 14.12
N LEU A 305 0.54 12.96 14.24
CA LEU A 305 1.35 11.73 14.32
C LEU A 305 2.10 11.46 13.01
N SER A 306 1.47 11.70 11.86
CA SER A 306 2.14 11.60 10.55
C SER A 306 3.31 12.58 10.46
N TYR A 307 3.11 13.83 10.90
CA TYR A 307 4.14 14.86 10.93
C TYR A 307 5.29 14.48 11.87
N TYR A 308 4.99 14.04 13.09
CA TYR A 308 6.00 13.65 14.08
C TYR A 308 6.85 12.47 13.59
N THR A 309 6.22 11.48 12.95
CA THR A 309 6.95 10.33 12.40
C THR A 309 7.78 10.71 11.18
N ALA A 310 7.31 11.62 10.32
CA ALA A 310 8.09 12.18 9.21
C ALA A 310 9.26 13.01 9.72
N TRP A 311 9.06 13.84 10.75
CA TRP A 311 10.11 14.63 11.40
C TRP A 311 11.20 13.74 12.03
N LEU A 312 10.80 12.72 12.78
CA LEU A 312 11.75 11.74 13.35
C LEU A 312 12.52 11.01 12.26
N LYS A 313 11.86 10.65 11.16
CA LYS A 313 12.49 10.01 10.02
C LYS A 313 13.52 10.90 9.33
N PHE A 314 13.24 12.19 9.19
CA PHE A 314 14.15 13.13 8.54
C PHE A 314 15.37 13.43 9.41
N TYR A 315 15.16 13.81 10.68
CA TYR A 315 16.23 14.27 11.56
C TYR A 315 16.98 13.14 12.29
N TYR A 316 16.34 11.99 12.47
CA TYR A 316 16.88 10.84 13.20
C TYR A 316 16.57 9.52 12.48
N PRO A 317 16.96 9.40 11.21
CA PRO A 317 16.57 8.26 10.37
C PRO A 317 17.05 6.92 10.93
N LEU A 318 18.23 6.88 11.54
CA LEU A 318 18.80 5.66 12.09
C LEU A 318 18.00 5.13 13.29
N GLU A 319 17.73 6.01 14.27
CA GLU A 319 16.97 5.66 15.49
C GLU A 319 15.52 5.34 15.14
N PHE A 320 14.94 6.07 14.18
CA PHE A 320 13.58 5.85 13.72
C PHE A 320 13.42 4.50 12.99
N MET A 321 14.28 4.21 12.03
CA MET A 321 14.23 2.94 11.29
C MET A 321 14.55 1.73 12.19
N PHE A 322 15.47 1.90 13.12
CA PHE A 322 15.72 0.89 14.16
C PHE A 322 14.46 0.61 14.98
N SER A 323 13.78 1.65 15.46
CA SER A 323 12.56 1.50 16.26
C SER A 323 11.42 0.85 15.50
N ILE A 324 11.28 1.14 14.20
CA ILE A 324 10.33 0.47 13.33
C ILE A 324 10.65 -1.02 13.22
N LEU A 325 11.89 -1.37 12.85
CA LEU A 325 12.32 -2.75 12.68
C LEU A 325 12.17 -3.56 13.97
N LYS A 326 12.48 -2.96 15.11
CA LYS A 326 12.33 -3.56 16.45
C LYS A 326 10.86 -3.90 16.78
N ASN A 327 9.93 -3.04 16.38
CA ASN A 327 8.51 -3.17 16.71
C ASN A 327 7.69 -3.90 15.61
N GLU A 328 8.29 -4.30 14.48
CA GLU A 328 7.58 -4.96 13.39
C GLU A 328 7.75 -6.48 13.45
N ASN A 329 6.63 -7.19 13.58
CA ASN A 329 6.60 -8.66 13.61
C ASN A 329 6.27 -9.27 12.25
N ASP A 330 5.64 -8.51 11.35
CA ASP A 330 5.33 -8.95 10.00
C ASP A 330 6.59 -8.92 9.13
N LYS A 331 6.98 -10.08 8.60
CA LYS A 331 8.22 -10.24 7.81
C LYS A 331 8.15 -9.50 6.48
N ASP A 332 6.98 -9.43 5.85
CA ASP A 332 6.82 -8.75 4.56
C ASP A 332 6.97 -7.25 4.73
N LYS A 333 6.35 -6.67 5.78
CA LYS A 333 6.54 -5.27 6.14
C LYS A 333 7.96 -4.96 6.55
N ARG A 334 8.60 -5.87 7.29
CA ARG A 334 10.00 -5.71 7.68
C ARG A 334 10.92 -5.62 6.47
N THR A 335 10.66 -6.43 5.43
CA THR A 335 11.37 -6.33 4.14
C THR A 335 11.22 -4.95 3.52
N GLU A 336 10.01 -4.37 3.52
CA GLU A 336 9.78 -3.00 3.02
C GLU A 336 10.58 -1.95 3.81
N TYR A 337 10.65 -2.09 5.14
CA TYR A 337 11.44 -1.19 5.98
C TYR A 337 12.96 -1.35 5.80
N LEU A 338 13.44 -2.56 5.52
CA LEU A 338 14.84 -2.80 5.18
C LEU A 338 15.23 -2.15 3.85
N ILE A 339 14.33 -2.19 2.86
CA ILE A 339 14.49 -1.48 1.59
C ILE A 339 14.55 0.02 1.83
N GLU A 340 13.60 0.56 2.61
CA GLU A 340 13.57 1.99 2.92
C GLU A 340 14.81 2.44 3.71
N ALA A 341 15.29 1.65 4.65
CA ALA A 341 16.54 1.94 5.37
C ALA A 341 17.74 2.00 4.40
N LYS A 342 17.76 1.14 3.40
CA LYS A 342 18.77 1.14 2.34
C LYS A 342 18.67 2.38 1.43
N ARG A 343 17.43 2.76 1.04
CA ARG A 343 17.13 3.99 0.30
C ARG A 343 17.60 5.23 1.06
N LEU A 344 17.47 5.24 2.38
CA LEU A 344 17.99 6.26 3.28
C LEU A 344 19.52 6.15 3.51
N LYS A 345 20.21 5.22 2.84
CA LYS A 345 21.66 4.96 2.95
C LYS A 345 22.11 4.58 4.37
N LEU A 346 21.24 3.98 5.16
CA LEU A 346 21.56 3.52 6.51
C LEU A 346 22.37 2.22 6.47
N SER A 347 23.34 2.11 7.36
CA SER A 347 24.15 0.91 7.49
C SER A 347 23.39 -0.18 8.26
N ILE A 348 23.12 -1.30 7.59
CA ILE A 348 22.53 -2.50 8.23
C ILE A 348 23.60 -3.58 8.26
N LYS A 349 23.96 -4.02 9.47
CA LYS A 349 24.92 -5.10 9.70
C LYS A 349 24.20 -6.43 9.79
N LEU A 350 24.73 -7.44 9.10
CA LEU A 350 24.22 -8.80 9.14
C LEU A 350 24.32 -9.40 10.55
N PRO A 351 23.49 -10.41 10.88
CA PRO A 351 23.62 -11.08 12.17
C PRO A 351 24.98 -11.78 12.28
N HIS A 352 25.54 -11.76 13.49
CA HIS A 352 26.79 -12.46 13.80
C HIS A 352 26.71 -13.08 15.19
N ILE A 353 27.14 -14.33 15.33
CA ILE A 353 26.99 -15.10 16.57
C ILE A 353 27.68 -14.47 17.78
N ASN A 354 28.76 -13.71 17.61
CA ASN A 354 29.43 -13.02 18.70
C ASN A 354 28.93 -11.60 18.97
N GLU A 355 28.22 -10.96 18.03
CA GLU A 355 27.96 -9.52 18.09
C GLU A 355 26.47 -9.16 18.20
N SER A 356 25.61 -10.01 17.65
CA SER A 356 24.17 -9.71 17.59
C SER A 356 23.46 -10.05 18.88
N ASP A 357 22.50 -9.21 19.26
CA ASP A 357 21.53 -9.50 20.31
C ASP A 357 20.41 -10.43 19.77
N VAL A 358 19.41 -10.74 20.58
CA VAL A 358 18.25 -11.53 20.12
C VAL A 358 17.48 -10.78 19.04
N PHE A 359 17.20 -9.51 19.29
CA PHE A 359 16.47 -8.61 18.38
C PHE A 359 17.41 -7.61 17.71
N PHE A 360 16.87 -6.80 16.80
CA PHE A 360 17.62 -5.67 16.26
C PHE A 360 18.20 -4.79 17.35
N SER A 361 19.42 -4.30 17.13
CA SER A 361 20.11 -3.41 18.07
C SER A 361 20.85 -2.28 17.33
N LEU A 362 20.97 -1.13 18.00
CA LEU A 362 21.80 -0.03 17.52
C LEU A 362 23.24 -0.24 18.00
N LYS A 363 24.17 -0.29 17.07
CA LYS A 363 25.61 -0.39 17.31
C LYS A 363 26.30 0.73 16.55
N GLU A 364 26.88 1.68 17.26
CA GLU A 364 27.49 2.85 16.64
C GLU A 364 26.53 3.53 15.65
N ASP A 365 26.91 3.66 14.37
CA ASP A 365 26.10 4.27 13.32
C ASP A 365 25.43 3.22 12.41
N SER A 366 25.06 2.08 12.96
CA SER A 366 24.43 1.00 12.22
C SER A 366 23.33 0.28 13.01
N ILE A 367 22.39 -0.30 12.28
CA ILE A 367 21.41 -1.24 12.80
C ILE A 367 21.99 -2.65 12.64
N ARG A 368 22.22 -3.36 13.73
CA ARG A 368 22.64 -4.75 13.72
C ARG A 368 21.43 -5.66 13.74
N PHE A 369 21.40 -6.62 12.82
CA PHE A 369 20.38 -7.65 12.76
C PHE A 369 20.47 -8.58 13.97
N GLY A 370 19.33 -8.90 14.59
CA GLY A 370 19.27 -9.84 15.72
C GLY A 370 19.39 -11.30 15.28
N LEU A 371 19.84 -12.17 16.17
CA LEU A 371 19.88 -13.61 15.90
C LEU A 371 18.48 -14.22 15.81
N GLY A 372 17.53 -13.76 16.63
CA GLY A 372 16.14 -14.23 16.64
C GLY A 372 15.34 -13.81 15.40
N GLU A 373 15.88 -12.88 14.60
CA GLU A 373 15.28 -12.43 13.35
C GLU A 373 15.62 -13.33 12.16
N VAL A 374 16.58 -14.24 12.32
CA VAL A 374 17.00 -15.20 11.31
C VAL A 374 15.99 -16.36 11.24
N LYS A 375 15.55 -16.72 10.05
CA LYS A 375 14.66 -17.88 9.87
C LYS A 375 15.27 -19.13 10.51
N PHE A 376 14.46 -19.90 11.22
CA PHE A 376 14.82 -21.10 12.00
C PHE A 376 15.56 -20.82 13.33
N ILE A 377 15.76 -19.58 13.72
CA ILE A 377 16.32 -19.22 15.02
C ILE A 377 15.22 -18.56 15.84
N SER A 378 14.71 -19.27 16.84
CA SER A 378 13.81 -18.70 17.85
C SER A 378 14.59 -17.90 18.89
N ASP A 379 13.88 -17.06 19.64
CA ASP A 379 14.48 -16.30 20.76
C ASP A 379 15.21 -17.21 21.74
N SER A 380 14.66 -18.40 22.01
CA SER A 380 15.31 -19.40 22.89
C SER A 380 16.63 -19.91 22.29
N ILE A 381 16.71 -20.15 20.98
CA ILE A 381 17.96 -20.57 20.31
C ILE A 381 18.96 -19.41 20.30
N ALA A 382 18.49 -18.20 19.99
CA ALA A 382 19.32 -17.00 20.01
C ALA A 382 19.97 -16.78 21.40
N ASN A 383 19.19 -16.87 22.48
CA ASN A 383 19.70 -16.78 23.85
C ASN A 383 20.75 -17.85 24.15
N LYS A 384 20.53 -19.11 23.76
CA LYS A 384 21.51 -20.18 23.94
C LYS A 384 22.83 -19.95 23.21
N ILE A 385 22.79 -19.30 22.05
CA ILE A 385 24.01 -18.88 21.34
C ILE A 385 24.71 -17.77 22.12
N ILE A 386 23.94 -16.80 22.60
CA ILE A 386 24.45 -15.64 23.35
C ILE A 386 25.11 -16.08 24.67
N ASP A 387 24.49 -16.99 25.39
CA ASP A 387 24.98 -17.49 26.68
C ASP A 387 26.32 -18.27 26.58
N GLN A 388 26.63 -18.78 25.36
CA GLN A 388 27.85 -19.57 25.11
C GLN A 388 29.01 -18.73 24.54
N ARG A 389 28.83 -17.42 24.38
CA ARG A 389 29.87 -16.49 23.88
C ARG A 389 31.02 -16.31 24.87
N PRO A 390 32.20 -15.87 24.39
CA PRO A 390 32.58 -15.70 22.98
C PRO A 390 32.96 -17.03 22.32
N PHE A 391 32.84 -17.09 20.98
CA PHE A 391 33.40 -18.15 20.17
C PHE A 391 34.66 -17.64 19.48
N ALA A 392 35.79 -18.37 19.63
CA ALA A 392 37.04 -18.00 19.00
C ALA A 392 37.17 -18.48 17.55
N SER A 393 36.40 -19.50 17.18
CA SER A 393 36.39 -20.11 15.82
C SER A 393 35.05 -20.71 15.49
N TYR A 394 34.85 -21.00 14.20
CA TYR A 394 33.68 -21.76 13.72
C TYR A 394 33.65 -23.17 14.31
N SER A 395 34.83 -23.84 14.36
CA SER A 395 34.95 -25.17 14.93
C SER A 395 34.48 -25.19 16.39
N GLU A 396 34.87 -24.21 17.20
CA GLU A 396 34.40 -24.08 18.59
C GLU A 396 32.87 -23.89 18.67
N PHE A 397 32.30 -23.05 17.78
CA PHE A 397 30.87 -22.89 17.71
C PHE A 397 30.16 -24.20 17.40
N ILE A 398 30.62 -24.96 16.39
CA ILE A 398 30.06 -26.25 16.02
C ILE A 398 30.18 -27.27 17.15
N ASP A 399 31.33 -27.35 17.81
CA ASP A 399 31.55 -28.25 18.95
C ASP A 399 30.55 -27.96 20.09
N LYS A 400 30.35 -26.70 20.43
CA LYS A 400 29.38 -26.28 21.46
C LYS A 400 27.94 -26.53 21.01
N ALA A 401 27.59 -26.17 19.75
CA ALA A 401 26.25 -26.33 19.18
C ALA A 401 25.83 -27.80 19.00
N SER A 402 26.78 -28.70 18.70
CA SER A 402 26.53 -30.12 18.49
C SER A 402 26.41 -30.95 19.76
N LYS A 403 26.75 -30.40 20.91
CA LYS A 403 26.63 -31.11 22.21
C LYS A 403 25.17 -31.47 22.48
N LYS A 404 24.95 -32.68 23.00
CA LYS A 404 23.62 -33.14 23.44
C LYS A 404 23.07 -32.16 24.50
N GLY A 405 21.90 -31.57 24.21
CA GLY A 405 21.29 -30.61 25.12
C GLY A 405 21.63 -29.12 24.83
N SER A 406 22.46 -28.81 23.83
CA SER A 406 22.73 -27.41 23.42
C SER A 406 21.43 -26.69 23.01
N GLY A 407 20.47 -27.42 22.43
CA GLY A 407 19.22 -26.90 21.93
C GLY A 407 19.38 -26.00 20.68
N ILE A 408 20.57 -26.00 20.06
CA ILE A 408 20.84 -25.36 18.77
C ILE A 408 20.66 -26.41 17.68
N ASN A 409 19.68 -26.24 16.78
CA ASN A 409 19.40 -27.22 15.76
C ASN A 409 20.23 -26.99 14.49
N SER A 410 20.38 -28.04 13.67
CA SER A 410 21.16 -28.00 12.42
C SER A 410 20.65 -26.94 11.42
N ARG A 411 19.34 -26.66 11.39
CA ARG A 411 18.77 -25.64 10.50
C ARG A 411 19.23 -24.24 10.89
N ALA A 412 19.35 -23.94 12.18
CA ALA A 412 19.88 -22.67 12.68
C ALA A 412 21.35 -22.50 12.29
N ILE A 413 22.16 -23.56 12.44
CA ILE A 413 23.57 -23.57 12.04
C ILE A 413 23.70 -23.34 10.54
N SER A 414 22.94 -24.05 9.72
CA SER A 414 22.93 -23.89 8.26
C SER A 414 22.52 -22.46 7.85
N ALA A 415 21.49 -21.90 8.47
CA ALA A 415 21.04 -20.54 8.19
C ALA A 415 22.13 -19.50 8.52
N LEU A 416 22.75 -19.59 9.70
CA LEU A 416 23.84 -18.69 10.11
C LEU A 416 25.05 -18.80 9.16
N ASN A 417 25.37 -19.99 8.74
CA ASN A 417 26.47 -20.21 7.80
C ASN A 417 26.18 -19.59 6.43
N ALA A 418 24.97 -19.81 5.89
CA ALA A 418 24.56 -19.28 4.58
C ALA A 418 24.60 -17.74 4.50
N ILE A 419 24.27 -17.05 5.61
CA ILE A 419 24.22 -15.58 5.67
C ILE A 419 25.49 -14.92 6.23
N GLY A 420 26.55 -15.69 6.50
CA GLY A 420 27.79 -15.16 7.08
C GLY A 420 27.72 -14.88 8.58
N GLY A 421 26.64 -15.30 9.26
CA GLY A 421 26.46 -15.11 10.70
C GLY A 421 27.43 -15.89 11.57
N ALA A 422 28.11 -16.87 11.02
CA ALA A 422 29.17 -17.66 11.64
C ALA A 422 30.47 -17.56 10.82
N ALA A 423 30.84 -16.36 10.39
CA ALA A 423 32.05 -16.09 9.62
C ALA A 423 33.25 -16.02 10.55
N PHE A 424 34.24 -16.89 10.29
CA PHE A 424 35.52 -16.98 11.00
C PHE A 424 36.63 -17.34 10.02
N PRO A 425 37.93 -17.13 10.36
CA PRO A 425 39.03 -17.52 9.49
C PRO A 425 39.04 -19.00 9.11
N ASP A 426 38.55 -19.88 9.98
CA ASP A 426 38.40 -21.33 9.73
C ASP A 426 37.10 -21.69 8.99
N ASN A 427 36.26 -20.71 8.64
CA ASN A 427 35.05 -20.86 7.84
C ASN A 427 34.94 -19.77 6.77
N PRO A 428 35.86 -19.72 5.77
CA PRO A 428 35.92 -18.64 4.79
C PRO A 428 34.78 -18.68 3.76
N ARG A 429 33.96 -19.76 3.74
CA ARG A 429 32.79 -19.90 2.85
C ARG A 429 31.50 -19.40 3.47
N SER A 430 31.52 -19.01 4.74
CA SER A 430 30.34 -18.45 5.40
C SER A 430 29.90 -17.16 4.71
N GLY A 431 28.64 -17.09 4.32
CA GLY A 431 28.05 -15.92 3.66
C GLY A 431 28.29 -15.79 2.16
N ASN A 432 28.82 -16.82 1.48
CA ASN A 432 28.98 -16.81 0.03
C ASN A 432 27.65 -17.02 -0.73
N GLU A 433 26.59 -17.41 -0.04
CA GLU A 433 25.26 -17.60 -0.61
C GLU A 433 24.42 -16.33 -0.46
N LYS A 434 24.80 -15.23 -1.11
CA LYS A 434 24.07 -13.95 -1.07
C LYS A 434 22.59 -14.09 -1.45
N ASP A 435 22.27 -15.04 -2.32
CA ASP A 435 20.89 -15.34 -2.72
C ASP A 435 20.04 -15.89 -1.54
N SER A 436 20.70 -16.41 -0.50
CA SER A 436 20.06 -16.89 0.72
C SER A 436 19.62 -15.77 1.67
N TYR A 437 20.08 -14.53 1.50
CA TYR A 437 19.75 -13.42 2.41
C TYR A 437 18.25 -13.12 2.41
N TYR A 438 17.60 -13.20 1.26
CA TYR A 438 16.14 -13.04 1.22
C TYR A 438 15.42 -14.18 1.93
N GLU A 439 15.86 -15.41 1.72
CA GLU A 439 15.25 -16.57 2.37
C GLU A 439 15.33 -16.53 3.89
N TYR A 440 16.49 -16.17 4.44
CA TYR A 440 16.76 -16.26 5.88
C TYR A 440 16.54 -14.94 6.63
N LEU A 441 16.72 -13.80 5.97
CA LEU A 441 16.65 -12.47 6.60
C LEU A 441 15.53 -11.58 6.04
N GLY A 442 14.93 -11.93 4.91
CA GLY A 442 14.02 -11.04 4.19
C GLY A 442 14.73 -9.82 3.57
N ILE A 443 16.06 -9.84 3.46
CA ILE A 443 16.83 -8.75 2.86
C ILE A 443 16.93 -9.00 1.37
N PRO A 444 16.32 -8.15 0.50
CA PRO A 444 16.51 -8.26 -0.93
C PRO A 444 17.95 -7.90 -1.29
N THR A 445 18.61 -8.82 -1.97
CA THR A 445 19.95 -8.60 -2.51
C THR A 445 19.84 -8.36 -4.01
N PHE A 446 20.14 -7.15 -4.44
CA PHE A 446 20.13 -6.79 -5.86
C PHE A 446 21.52 -7.08 -6.45
N ASN A 447 21.84 -8.37 -6.63
CA ASN A 447 23.11 -8.78 -7.17
C ASN A 447 23.11 -8.71 -8.71
N LEU A 448 23.78 -7.70 -9.25
CA LEU A 448 24.03 -7.51 -10.67
C LEU A 448 25.49 -7.83 -11.06
N GLU A 449 26.19 -8.58 -10.22
CA GLU A 449 27.56 -9.01 -10.50
C GLU A 449 27.59 -9.90 -11.77
N GLY A 450 28.47 -9.60 -12.70
CA GLY A 450 28.53 -10.30 -14.00
C GLY A 450 27.61 -9.75 -15.10
N ILE A 451 26.60 -8.96 -14.76
CA ILE A 451 25.73 -8.34 -15.78
C ILE A 451 26.44 -7.13 -16.41
N PRO A 452 26.54 -7.08 -17.75
CA PRO A 452 27.19 -5.96 -18.44
C PRO A 452 26.57 -4.60 -18.08
N PRO A 453 27.37 -3.54 -17.90
CA PRO A 453 26.85 -2.19 -17.54
C PRO A 453 25.78 -1.68 -18.52
N ARG A 454 25.90 -2.02 -19.81
CA ARG A 454 24.92 -1.65 -20.85
C ARG A 454 23.53 -2.25 -20.66
N ILE A 455 23.44 -3.42 -20.01
CA ILE A 455 22.15 -4.06 -19.68
C ILE A 455 21.58 -3.39 -18.42
N LYS A 456 22.43 -3.17 -17.41
CA LYS A 456 22.04 -2.48 -16.18
C LYS A 456 21.43 -1.11 -16.46
N SER A 457 22.02 -0.35 -17.39
CA SER A 457 21.56 1.01 -17.73
C SER A 457 20.22 1.07 -18.48
N GLN A 458 19.67 -0.05 -18.91
CA GLN A 458 18.35 -0.09 -19.56
C GLN A 458 17.21 -0.25 -18.57
N ALA A 459 17.50 -0.78 -17.39
CA ALA A 459 16.49 -0.91 -16.35
C ALA A 459 16.25 0.44 -15.69
N ARG A 460 14.98 0.81 -15.61
CA ARG A 460 14.54 1.98 -14.86
C ARG A 460 14.09 1.58 -13.45
N PRO A 461 14.29 2.46 -12.48
CA PRO A 461 13.77 2.27 -11.11
C PRO A 461 12.26 2.12 -11.10
N ILE A 462 11.74 1.34 -10.15
CA ILE A 462 10.30 1.17 -9.96
C ILE A 462 9.60 2.50 -9.66
N GLU A 463 10.26 3.44 -8.98
CA GLU A 463 9.70 4.76 -8.69
C GLU A 463 9.43 5.61 -9.94
N GLU A 464 10.11 5.33 -11.07
CA GLU A 464 9.89 6.00 -12.34
C GLU A 464 8.71 5.42 -13.14
N PHE A 465 8.02 4.39 -12.62
CA PHE A 465 6.94 3.75 -13.32
C PHE A 465 5.70 4.65 -13.44
N GLU A 466 5.32 4.95 -14.65
CA GLU A 466 4.04 5.57 -14.98
C GLU A 466 3.09 4.54 -15.60
N ASP A 467 1.83 4.53 -15.20
CA ASP A 467 0.82 3.51 -15.55
C ASP A 467 0.58 3.32 -17.07
N LEU A 468 1.06 4.23 -17.91
CA LEU A 468 0.83 4.24 -19.36
C LEU A 468 2.11 4.01 -20.19
N GLY A 469 3.22 3.67 -19.57
CA GLY A 469 4.49 3.50 -20.27
C GLY A 469 4.87 2.04 -20.52
N SER A 470 5.81 1.83 -21.45
CA SER A 470 6.51 0.57 -21.63
C SER A 470 8.00 0.78 -21.35
N PHE A 471 8.57 0.01 -20.44
CA PHE A 471 9.99 0.08 -20.14
C PHE A 471 10.53 -1.21 -19.48
N VAL A 472 11.84 -1.31 -19.40
CA VAL A 472 12.52 -2.42 -18.74
C VAL A 472 12.69 -2.07 -17.28
N MET A 473 12.25 -2.95 -16.40
CA MET A 473 12.53 -2.92 -14.96
C MET A 473 13.52 -4.01 -14.60
N PHE A 474 14.22 -3.80 -13.52
CA PHE A 474 14.99 -4.82 -12.84
C PHE A 474 14.53 -4.90 -11.39
N GLY A 475 14.34 -6.12 -10.88
CA GLY A 475 13.97 -6.30 -9.49
C GLY A 475 13.88 -7.76 -9.07
N MET A 476 13.69 -7.95 -7.78
CA MET A 476 13.44 -9.25 -7.17
C MET A 476 11.94 -9.48 -7.02
N VAL A 477 11.50 -10.70 -7.27
CA VAL A 477 10.12 -11.11 -7.05
C VAL A 477 9.88 -11.39 -5.57
N LYS A 478 9.11 -10.51 -4.90
CA LYS A 478 8.77 -10.63 -3.48
C LYS A 478 7.66 -11.65 -3.25
N SER A 479 6.61 -11.60 -4.06
CA SER A 479 5.46 -12.49 -3.92
C SER A 479 4.74 -12.74 -5.25
N ILE A 480 4.04 -13.87 -5.34
CA ILE A 480 3.21 -14.22 -6.48
C ILE A 480 1.84 -14.67 -5.98
N LYS A 481 0.80 -13.92 -6.35
CA LYS A 481 -0.60 -14.30 -6.10
C LYS A 481 -1.21 -14.80 -7.41
N ARG A 482 -1.65 -16.05 -7.45
CA ARG A 482 -2.29 -16.66 -8.63
C ARG A 482 -3.80 -16.64 -8.49
N GLY A 483 -4.47 -16.31 -9.59
CA GLY A 483 -5.91 -16.39 -9.76
C GLY A 483 -6.26 -17.17 -11.03
N ASN A 484 -7.53 -17.27 -11.37
CA ASN A 484 -7.97 -17.99 -12.57
C ASN A 484 -7.58 -17.19 -13.83
N GLY A 485 -6.61 -17.69 -14.58
CA GLY A 485 -6.09 -17.08 -15.82
C GLY A 485 -5.11 -15.92 -15.64
N TRP A 486 -4.72 -15.58 -14.40
CA TRP A 486 -3.77 -14.50 -14.12
C TRP A 486 -2.87 -14.78 -12.92
N ALA A 487 -1.73 -14.14 -12.93
CA ALA A 487 -0.85 -14.03 -11.77
C ALA A 487 -0.54 -12.55 -11.52
N ARG A 488 -0.55 -12.13 -10.25
CA ARG A 488 -0.03 -10.84 -9.82
C ARG A 488 1.31 -11.06 -9.15
N ILE A 489 2.33 -10.46 -9.71
CA ILE A 489 3.72 -10.57 -9.29
C ILE A 489 4.11 -9.26 -8.63
N GLU A 490 4.54 -9.31 -7.39
CA GLU A 490 5.08 -8.17 -6.68
C GLU A 490 6.59 -8.13 -6.92
N LEU A 491 7.02 -7.16 -7.71
CA LEU A 491 8.42 -6.88 -7.99
C LEU A 491 8.93 -5.79 -7.04
N VAL A 492 10.16 -5.93 -6.58
CA VAL A 492 10.81 -5.00 -5.65
C VAL A 492 12.19 -4.66 -6.17
N ASP A 493 12.57 -3.38 -6.14
CA ASP A 493 13.93 -2.90 -6.34
C ASP A 493 14.41 -2.03 -5.16
N GLU A 494 15.51 -1.30 -5.33
CA GLU A 494 16.05 -0.40 -4.29
C GLU A 494 15.20 0.86 -4.08
N THR A 495 14.26 1.16 -4.97
CA THR A 495 13.44 2.37 -4.97
C THR A 495 12.02 2.13 -4.50
N GLY A 496 11.52 0.88 -4.61
CA GLY A 496 10.17 0.59 -4.18
C GLY A 496 9.65 -0.80 -4.56
N SER A 497 8.34 -0.94 -4.61
CA SER A 497 7.65 -2.17 -5.04
C SER A 497 6.49 -1.87 -5.97
N ILE A 498 6.25 -2.78 -6.93
CA ILE A 498 5.15 -2.69 -7.88
C ILE A 498 4.48 -4.04 -8.07
N GLY A 499 3.14 -4.02 -8.23
CA GLY A 499 2.37 -5.22 -8.56
C GLY A 499 2.09 -5.31 -10.05
N LEU A 500 2.70 -6.27 -10.73
CA LEU A 500 2.56 -6.50 -12.17
C LEU A 500 1.68 -7.71 -12.45
N PHE A 501 0.95 -7.70 -13.56
CA PHE A 501 0.12 -8.82 -13.98
C PHE A 501 0.82 -9.66 -15.06
N HIS A 502 0.65 -10.97 -14.98
CA HIS A 502 1.08 -11.97 -15.96
C HIS A 502 0.03 -13.08 -16.08
N THR A 503 0.26 -14.05 -16.95
CA THR A 503 -0.61 -15.23 -17.06
C THR A 503 -0.48 -16.14 -15.83
N GLU A 504 -1.50 -16.95 -15.56
CA GLU A 504 -1.50 -17.93 -14.46
C GLU A 504 -0.32 -18.93 -14.55
N GLN A 505 0.10 -19.27 -15.77
CA GLN A 505 1.16 -20.25 -16.06
C GLN A 505 2.58 -19.67 -16.03
N THR A 506 2.76 -18.49 -15.40
CA THR A 506 4.08 -17.87 -15.30
C THR A 506 5.13 -18.80 -14.66
N GLN A 507 6.32 -18.81 -15.22
CA GLN A 507 7.50 -19.50 -14.68
C GLN A 507 8.34 -18.61 -13.75
N ILE A 508 7.87 -17.39 -13.48
CA ILE A 508 8.52 -16.49 -12.53
C ILE A 508 8.48 -17.11 -11.12
N GLU A 509 9.59 -17.01 -10.40
CA GLU A 509 9.80 -17.60 -9.08
C GLU A 509 10.02 -16.52 -8.02
N THR A 510 9.48 -16.73 -6.83
CA THR A 510 9.69 -15.83 -5.68
C THR A 510 11.14 -15.89 -5.20
N GLY A 511 11.69 -14.75 -4.79
CA GLY A 511 13.06 -14.62 -4.30
C GLY A 511 14.12 -14.52 -5.41
N GLN A 512 13.75 -14.66 -6.68
CA GLN A 512 14.65 -14.57 -7.82
C GLN A 512 14.60 -13.19 -8.48
N MET A 513 15.68 -12.83 -9.15
CA MET A 513 15.84 -11.54 -9.82
C MET A 513 15.59 -11.65 -11.31
N TYR A 514 14.92 -10.66 -11.87
CA TYR A 514 14.53 -10.61 -13.26
C TYR A 514 14.75 -9.23 -13.86
N PHE A 515 15.12 -9.21 -15.15
CA PHE A 515 14.81 -8.09 -16.02
C PHE A 515 13.43 -8.34 -16.61
N ILE A 516 12.56 -7.36 -16.54
CA ILE A 516 11.16 -7.46 -16.93
C ILE A 516 10.83 -6.30 -17.87
N LEU A 517 10.31 -6.63 -19.05
CA LEU A 517 9.69 -5.66 -19.95
C LEU A 517 8.23 -5.51 -19.53
N VAL A 518 7.85 -4.30 -19.17
CA VAL A 518 6.50 -3.97 -18.68
C VAL A 518 5.79 -3.09 -19.70
N GLY A 519 4.49 -3.31 -19.86
CA GLY A 519 3.59 -2.41 -20.56
C GLY A 519 2.23 -2.43 -19.87
N ASP A 520 1.69 -1.27 -19.48
CA ASP A 520 0.41 -1.09 -18.76
C ASP A 520 0.23 -2.05 -17.58
N ASN A 521 1.13 -2.06 -16.63
CA ASN A 521 1.09 -2.95 -15.46
C ASN A 521 1.12 -4.46 -15.80
N ARG A 522 1.44 -4.83 -17.04
CA ARG A 522 1.55 -6.23 -17.47
C ARG A 522 2.96 -6.56 -17.85
N ILE A 523 3.39 -7.75 -17.43
CA ILE A 523 4.67 -8.31 -17.86
C ILE A 523 4.50 -8.82 -19.29
N ALA A 524 5.21 -8.19 -20.22
CA ALA A 524 5.27 -8.61 -21.61
C ALA A 524 6.37 -9.67 -21.79
N ARG A 525 7.57 -9.40 -21.29
CA ARG A 525 8.73 -10.30 -21.35
C ARG A 525 9.48 -10.28 -20.03
N TYR A 526 10.17 -11.35 -19.75
CA TYR A 526 11.08 -11.43 -18.61
C TYR A 526 12.23 -12.40 -18.88
N VAL A 527 13.33 -12.16 -18.21
CA VAL A 527 14.47 -13.08 -18.15
C VAL A 527 15.03 -13.09 -16.74
N LYS A 528 15.26 -14.27 -16.21
CA LYS A 528 15.94 -14.43 -14.92
C LYS A 528 17.40 -13.98 -15.06
N VAL A 529 17.92 -13.28 -14.07
CA VAL A 529 19.28 -12.73 -14.12
C VAL A 529 20.32 -13.83 -14.32
N SER A 530 20.13 -15.00 -13.68
CA SER A 530 20.99 -16.18 -13.86
C SER A 530 21.02 -16.73 -15.29
N ASP A 531 19.98 -16.47 -16.08
CA ASP A 531 19.77 -17.05 -17.40
C ASP A 531 20.15 -16.08 -18.53
N ILE A 532 20.75 -14.95 -18.19
CA ILE A 532 21.24 -13.98 -19.17
C ILE A 532 22.51 -14.52 -19.82
N ASP A 533 22.34 -15.19 -20.95
CA ASP A 533 23.41 -15.68 -21.79
C ASP A 533 23.45 -14.88 -23.11
N PRO A 534 24.58 -14.22 -23.44
CA PRO A 534 24.74 -13.47 -24.69
C PRO A 534 24.65 -14.32 -25.96
N THR A 535 24.76 -15.65 -25.83
CA THR A 535 24.69 -16.60 -26.94
C THR A 535 23.31 -17.22 -27.14
N GLY A 536 22.35 -16.94 -26.23
CA GLY A 536 20.99 -17.49 -26.25
C GLY A 536 20.08 -16.89 -27.32
N SER A 537 19.15 -17.67 -27.83
CA SER A 537 18.20 -17.30 -28.90
C SER A 537 16.93 -16.59 -28.37
N ASN A 538 16.97 -15.93 -27.21
CA ASN A 538 15.83 -15.23 -26.63
C ASN A 538 15.78 -13.79 -27.14
N SER A 539 14.72 -13.41 -27.83
CA SER A 539 14.53 -12.07 -28.42
C SER A 539 14.63 -10.93 -27.41
N PHE A 540 14.21 -11.15 -26.17
CA PHE A 540 14.33 -10.14 -25.11
C PHE A 540 15.77 -10.00 -24.61
N VAL A 541 16.52 -11.09 -24.51
CA VAL A 541 17.96 -11.06 -24.20
C VAL A 541 18.71 -10.35 -25.32
N ASP A 542 18.41 -10.65 -26.59
CA ASP A 542 18.97 -9.94 -27.74
C ASP A 542 18.68 -8.44 -27.68
N TYR A 543 17.46 -8.05 -27.32
CA TYR A 543 17.09 -6.65 -27.11
C TYR A 543 17.95 -6.00 -26.02
N LEU A 544 18.16 -6.66 -24.88
CA LEU A 544 18.99 -6.14 -23.79
C LEU A 544 20.47 -5.99 -24.19
N TYR A 545 20.99 -6.90 -25.03
CA TYR A 545 22.39 -6.86 -25.47
C TYR A 545 22.69 -5.85 -26.58
N LYS A 546 21.74 -5.54 -27.47
CA LYS A 546 21.91 -4.56 -28.53
C LYS A 546 22.04 -3.15 -27.94
N LYS A 547 23.01 -2.38 -28.49
CA LYS A 547 23.24 -0.99 -28.04
C LYS A 547 22.25 -0.02 -28.67
N GLN A 548 22.02 -0.16 -29.95
CA GLN A 548 21.08 0.61 -30.77
C GLN A 548 20.64 -0.26 -31.94
N TYR A 549 19.48 0.05 -32.51
CA TYR A 549 19.02 -0.52 -33.78
C TYR A 549 19.40 0.43 -34.92
N ASP A 550 19.92 -0.14 -36.02
CA ASP A 550 20.08 0.58 -37.26
C ASP A 550 18.70 0.64 -37.96
N LEU A 551 17.96 1.72 -37.70
CA LEU A 551 16.60 1.93 -38.17
C LEU A 551 16.50 3.28 -38.88
N GLU A 552 15.72 3.31 -39.96
CA GLU A 552 15.30 4.56 -40.60
C GLU A 552 14.25 5.28 -39.78
N GLU A 553 13.94 6.52 -40.11
CA GLU A 553 12.79 7.26 -39.60
C GLU A 553 11.51 6.47 -39.94
N ASP A 554 10.62 6.23 -39.01
CA ASP A 554 9.44 5.37 -39.10
C ASP A 554 9.69 3.84 -39.04
N GLU A 555 10.92 3.39 -38.88
CA GLU A 555 11.23 1.99 -38.61
C GLU A 555 11.25 1.68 -37.12
N TYR A 556 10.72 0.53 -36.81
CA TYR A 556 10.69 0.00 -35.44
C TYR A 556 11.12 -1.47 -35.42
N VAL A 557 11.63 -1.92 -34.28
CA VAL A 557 11.78 -3.35 -34.00
C VAL A 557 10.65 -3.80 -33.11
N VAL A 558 10.00 -4.90 -33.44
CA VAL A 558 8.99 -5.54 -32.60
C VAL A 558 9.68 -6.22 -31.44
N VAL A 559 9.48 -5.70 -30.22
CA VAL A 559 10.06 -6.26 -28.98
C VAL A 559 9.12 -7.29 -28.36
N ASP A 560 7.82 -7.04 -28.41
CA ASP A 560 6.80 -7.96 -27.94
C ASP A 560 5.56 -7.94 -28.85
N PHE A 561 4.93 -9.10 -29.02
CA PHE A 561 3.69 -9.27 -29.77
C PHE A 561 2.78 -10.24 -29.03
N THR A 562 1.84 -9.71 -28.28
CA THR A 562 0.94 -10.50 -27.43
C THR A 562 -0.50 -10.44 -27.94
N PRO A 563 -1.03 -11.52 -28.54
CA PRO A 563 -2.44 -11.58 -28.94
C PRO A 563 -3.35 -11.78 -27.72
N TYR A 564 -4.55 -11.22 -27.78
CA TYR A 564 -5.61 -11.44 -26.80
C TYR A 564 -7.00 -11.43 -27.44
N VAL A 565 -7.94 -12.09 -26.79
CA VAL A 565 -9.34 -12.13 -27.23
C VAL A 565 -10.16 -11.20 -26.35
N THR A 566 -10.86 -10.27 -26.96
CA THR A 566 -11.76 -9.35 -26.24
C THR A 566 -12.99 -10.09 -25.71
N LYS A 567 -13.71 -9.49 -24.77
CA LYS A 567 -15.00 -10.02 -24.27
C LYS A 567 -16.03 -10.25 -25.40
N ALA A 568 -15.92 -9.55 -26.52
CA ALA A 568 -16.76 -9.71 -27.71
C ALA A 568 -16.24 -10.81 -28.67
N GLY A 569 -15.28 -11.62 -28.27
CA GLY A 569 -14.73 -12.71 -29.09
C GLY A 569 -13.82 -12.28 -30.24
N LYS A 570 -13.43 -10.99 -30.31
CA LYS A 570 -12.55 -10.48 -31.37
C LYS A 570 -11.10 -10.60 -30.94
N THR A 571 -10.23 -11.11 -31.81
CA THR A 571 -8.80 -11.19 -31.56
C THR A 571 -8.11 -9.87 -31.92
N MET A 572 -7.30 -9.37 -31.01
CA MET A 572 -6.48 -8.17 -31.11
C MET A 572 -5.06 -8.48 -30.63
N SER A 573 -4.10 -7.56 -30.75
CA SER A 573 -2.80 -7.71 -30.12
C SER A 573 -2.33 -6.42 -29.45
N HIS A 574 -1.62 -6.59 -28.34
CA HIS A 574 -0.71 -5.59 -27.81
C HIS A 574 0.65 -5.81 -28.43
N ILE A 575 1.28 -4.74 -28.90
CA ILE A 575 2.59 -4.78 -29.55
C ILE A 575 3.46 -3.74 -28.88
N ILE A 576 4.69 -4.12 -28.52
CA ILE A 576 5.71 -3.19 -28.04
C ILE A 576 6.73 -3.01 -29.13
N LEU A 577 6.88 -1.76 -29.58
CA LEU A 577 7.79 -1.33 -30.62
C LEU A 577 8.97 -0.58 -29.98
N SER A 578 10.17 -0.74 -30.53
CA SER A 578 11.37 0.02 -30.14
C SER A 578 11.89 0.80 -31.33
N ASN A 579 12.13 2.11 -31.15
CA ASN A 579 12.77 2.94 -32.18
C ASN A 579 14.30 2.81 -32.15
N SER A 580 15.02 3.58 -32.99
CA SER A 580 16.49 3.60 -33.06
C SER A 580 17.15 4.02 -31.75
N GLN A 581 16.51 4.84 -30.94
CA GLN A 581 16.97 5.30 -29.61
C GLN A 581 16.66 4.31 -28.49
N LYS A 582 16.00 3.17 -28.80
CA LYS A 582 15.46 2.19 -27.84
C LYS A 582 14.35 2.73 -26.96
N GLU A 583 13.68 3.76 -27.37
CA GLU A 583 12.43 4.18 -26.75
C GLU A 583 11.33 3.19 -27.10
N LEU A 584 10.59 2.77 -26.10
CA LEU A 584 9.54 1.76 -26.23
C LEU A 584 8.18 2.45 -26.41
N THR A 585 7.46 2.01 -27.43
CA THR A 585 6.11 2.48 -27.72
C THR A 585 5.15 1.30 -27.75
N ARG A 586 4.11 1.36 -26.94
CA ARG A 586 3.04 0.37 -26.95
C ARG A 586 1.96 0.79 -27.92
N VAL A 587 1.51 -0.16 -28.73
CA VAL A 587 0.44 0.05 -29.71
C VAL A 587 -0.54 -1.12 -29.68
N ILE A 588 -1.76 -0.88 -30.12
CA ILE A 588 -2.81 -1.90 -30.25
C ILE A 588 -3.08 -2.16 -31.73
N ALA A 589 -3.10 -3.43 -32.13
CA ALA A 589 -3.62 -3.83 -33.43
C ALA A 589 -5.05 -4.38 -33.30
N PHE A 590 -6.02 -3.66 -33.86
CA PHE A 590 -7.41 -4.06 -33.92
C PHE A 590 -7.62 -5.27 -34.86
N PRO A 591 -8.78 -5.97 -34.84
CA PRO A 591 -8.96 -7.25 -35.53
C PRO A 591 -8.62 -7.26 -37.01
N THR A 592 -8.84 -6.18 -37.71
CA THR A 592 -8.46 -6.04 -39.12
C THR A 592 -6.97 -5.96 -39.32
N MET A 593 -6.29 -5.17 -38.47
CA MET A 593 -4.82 -5.03 -38.47
C MET A 593 -4.12 -6.20 -37.81
N TYR A 594 -4.76 -6.92 -36.89
CA TYR A 594 -4.20 -8.09 -36.24
C TYR A 594 -3.78 -9.17 -37.24
N LYS A 595 -4.60 -9.48 -38.22
CA LYS A 595 -4.27 -10.49 -39.26
C LYS A 595 -3.06 -10.06 -40.10
N MET A 596 -2.95 -8.78 -40.43
CA MET A 596 -1.80 -8.22 -41.15
C MET A 596 -0.55 -8.18 -40.26
N SER A 597 -0.74 -7.77 -39.02
CA SER A 597 0.35 -7.72 -38.02
C SER A 597 0.94 -9.12 -37.78
N LEU A 598 0.10 -10.15 -37.67
CA LEU A 598 0.56 -11.53 -37.47
C LEU A 598 1.49 -12.03 -38.61
N ALA A 599 1.26 -11.55 -39.84
CA ALA A 599 2.06 -11.93 -40.98
C ALA A 599 3.36 -11.12 -41.12
N LYS A 600 3.33 -9.83 -40.74
CA LYS A 600 4.42 -8.86 -40.98
C LYS A 600 5.20 -8.44 -39.73
N MET A 601 4.67 -8.69 -38.55
CA MET A 601 5.27 -8.25 -37.29
C MET A 601 5.53 -9.46 -36.39
N ARG A 602 6.78 -9.88 -36.34
CA ARG A 602 7.23 -10.91 -35.38
C ARG A 602 8.31 -10.31 -34.51
N GLU A 603 8.41 -10.80 -33.29
CA GLU A 603 9.46 -10.37 -32.36
C GLU A 603 10.84 -10.43 -32.99
N GLY A 604 11.62 -9.37 -32.79
CA GLY A 604 12.93 -9.18 -33.40
C GLY A 604 12.93 -8.66 -34.83
N MET A 605 11.79 -8.60 -35.52
CA MET A 605 11.71 -8.09 -36.90
C MET A 605 11.64 -6.56 -36.93
N LYS A 606 12.26 -5.98 -37.95
CA LYS A 606 12.07 -4.58 -38.32
C LYS A 606 10.74 -4.43 -39.07
N CYS A 607 10.02 -3.35 -38.79
CA CYS A 607 8.79 -3.01 -39.48
C CYS A 607 8.63 -1.49 -39.60
N LYS A 608 7.95 -1.03 -40.65
CA LYS A 608 7.50 0.36 -40.78
C LYS A 608 6.00 0.39 -40.49
N VAL A 609 5.60 1.23 -39.55
CA VAL A 609 4.19 1.35 -39.14
C VAL A 609 3.74 2.80 -39.11
N VAL A 610 2.51 3.01 -39.54
CA VAL A 610 1.81 4.28 -39.32
C VAL A 610 0.92 4.12 -38.10
N LEU A 611 1.14 4.98 -37.10
CA LEU A 611 0.39 5.00 -35.86
C LEU A 611 -0.68 6.08 -35.91
N SER A 612 -1.79 5.88 -35.19
CA SER A 612 -2.79 6.89 -34.92
C SER A 612 -3.19 6.84 -33.45
N THR A 613 -3.59 7.97 -32.91
CA THR A 613 -4.01 8.09 -31.51
C THR A 613 -5.53 8.06 -31.41
N LEU A 614 -6.07 7.28 -30.49
CA LEU A 614 -7.49 7.27 -30.13
C LEU A 614 -7.81 8.44 -29.17
N ASP A 615 -9.09 8.72 -28.95
CA ASP A 615 -9.55 9.82 -28.09
C ASP A 615 -9.10 9.69 -26.63
N ASP A 616 -8.80 8.46 -26.18
CA ASP A 616 -8.27 8.15 -24.83
C ASP A 616 -6.74 8.21 -24.74
N GLY A 617 -6.05 8.63 -25.81
CA GLY A 617 -4.59 8.69 -25.90
C GLY A 617 -3.92 7.36 -26.29
N THR A 618 -4.67 6.28 -26.47
CA THR A 618 -4.13 4.98 -26.88
C THR A 618 -3.61 5.02 -28.31
N LEU A 619 -2.37 4.55 -28.54
CA LEU A 619 -1.80 4.42 -29.88
C LEU A 619 -2.26 3.12 -30.54
N MET A 620 -2.65 3.21 -31.78
CA MET A 620 -3.05 2.06 -32.60
C MET A 620 -2.27 1.98 -33.89
N VAL A 621 -2.08 0.76 -34.38
CA VAL A 621 -1.51 0.50 -35.72
C VAL A 621 -2.57 0.80 -36.75
N LYS A 622 -2.32 1.82 -37.59
CA LYS A 622 -3.21 2.21 -38.72
C LYS A 622 -2.78 1.50 -39.99
N GLU A 623 -1.49 1.35 -40.24
CA GLU A 623 -0.93 0.75 -41.44
C GLU A 623 0.41 0.08 -41.11
N ILE A 624 0.71 -1.02 -41.80
CA ILE A 624 2.02 -1.70 -41.77
C ILE A 624 2.56 -1.70 -43.20
N LYS A 625 3.64 -0.96 -43.42
CA LYS A 625 4.31 -0.81 -44.71
C LYS A 625 5.31 -1.93 -44.97
#